data_b749b1510ea6a081b1c72da4636dd4aa
#
_entry.id   b749b1510ea6a081b1c72da4636dd4aa
#
_cell.length_a   1.000
_cell.length_b   1.000
_cell.length_c   1.000
_cell.angle_alpha   90.00
_cell.angle_beta   90.00
_cell.angle_gamma   90.00
#
_symmetry.space_group_name_H-M   'P 1'
#
loop_
_entity.id
_entity.type
_entity.pdbx_description
1 polymer ?
#
loop_
_entity_poly.entity_id
_entity_poly.type
_entity_poly.pdbx_seq_one_letter_code
_entity_poly.pdbx_strand_id
1 'polypeptide(L)'
;MKKLISLLLALMFAIGAASALAATEPNSKTIEETTTYESDTLRITIDRWCYAFNRTDCRFFVANVYTTRPDQLLTAFAGEAYSTKNAEATSEIAARHDAVLAFNGDYYNYKDKYGLIIRNGVLYRDKPSTRDLLLVDQNGRMSGVLAADRQEGMGQSYIDAGIVQSFEFGPLLVLDGEKTELPAKYIIYTGDTVREPRTAIGQVDENHFVVIVADGRRDGWSDKGMTLQEMQQVFLDAGCHIAYNLDGGGSATMVLGGALVNKTSGSRERNVSDILYFTD
;
A
#
# COMPACT_ATOMS: atom_id res chain seq x y z
N MET A 1 -35.23 24.63 -20.80
CA MET A 1 -35.04 24.88 -19.36
C MET A 1 -34.27 23.70 -18.77
N LYS A 2 -32.96 23.88 -18.64
CA LYS A 2 -32.04 22.86 -18.09
C LYS A 2 -32.04 22.99 -16.58
N LYS A 3 -32.48 21.96 -15.86
CA LYS A 3 -32.36 21.91 -14.40
C LYS A 3 -30.92 21.50 -14.07
N LEU A 4 -30.17 22.44 -13.49
CA LEU A 4 -28.93 22.13 -12.78
C LEU A 4 -29.33 21.41 -11.49
N ILE A 5 -28.95 20.16 -11.36
CA ILE A 5 -28.93 19.45 -10.09
C ILE A 5 -27.52 19.63 -9.54
N SER A 6 -27.42 20.52 -8.54
CA SER A 6 -26.21 20.73 -7.77
C SER A 6 -26.10 19.58 -6.77
N LEU A 7 -25.19 18.63 -7.00
CA LEU A 7 -24.86 17.60 -6.05
C LEU A 7 -23.89 18.21 -5.02
N LEU A 8 -24.43 18.56 -3.84
CA LEU A 8 -23.61 18.94 -2.68
C LEU A 8 -23.00 17.65 -2.10
N LEU A 9 -21.74 17.40 -2.42
CA LEU A 9 -20.95 16.39 -1.73
C LEU A 9 -20.60 16.95 -0.34
N ALA A 10 -21.27 16.49 0.70
CA ALA A 10 -20.96 16.85 2.08
C ALA A 10 -19.76 16.06 2.56
N LEU A 11 -18.56 16.61 2.41
CA LEU A 11 -17.34 16.10 3.02
C LEU A 11 -17.39 16.43 4.52
N MET A 12 -17.80 15.48 5.36
CA MET A 12 -17.71 15.65 6.81
C MET A 12 -16.33 15.16 7.29
N PHE A 13 -15.43 16.11 7.50
CA PHE A 13 -14.23 15.87 8.28
C PHE A 13 -14.56 16.01 9.77
N ALA A 14 -14.67 14.91 10.48
CA ALA A 14 -14.72 14.92 11.93
C ALA A 14 -13.29 14.90 12.47
N ILE A 15 -12.75 16.06 12.83
CA ILE A 15 -11.46 16.16 13.54
C ILE A 15 -11.75 16.03 15.03
N GLY A 16 -11.54 14.85 15.57
CA GLY A 16 -11.53 14.62 17.01
C GLY A 16 -10.12 14.86 17.57
N ALA A 17 -9.86 16.07 18.10
CA ALA A 17 -8.60 16.34 18.80
C ALA A 17 -8.65 15.78 20.23
N ALA A 18 -7.99 14.67 20.49
CA ALA A 18 -7.69 14.22 21.84
C ALA A 18 -6.22 14.54 22.14
N SER A 19 -5.96 15.68 22.78
CA SER A 19 -4.65 16.04 23.29
C SER A 19 -4.49 15.47 24.70
N ALA A 20 -3.75 14.39 24.85
CA ALA A 20 -3.20 13.98 26.12
C ALA A 20 -1.73 13.57 25.90
N LEU A 21 -0.80 14.43 26.34
CA LEU A 21 0.59 14.04 26.55
C LEU A 21 0.63 13.08 27.74
N ALA A 22 0.42 11.79 27.50
CA ALA A 22 0.77 10.76 28.47
C ALA A 22 2.21 10.32 28.18
N ALA A 23 3.05 10.23 29.20
CA ALA A 23 4.35 9.58 29.09
C ALA A 23 4.09 8.13 28.63
N THR A 24 4.48 7.81 27.40
CA THR A 24 4.21 6.50 26.79
C THR A 24 5.11 5.46 27.45
N GLU A 25 4.49 4.40 27.96
CA GLU A 25 5.19 3.21 28.42
C GLU A 25 6.07 2.66 27.26
N PRO A 26 7.27 2.14 27.52
CA PRO A 26 8.09 1.53 26.49
C PRO A 26 7.31 0.42 25.79
N ASN A 27 7.30 0.42 24.46
CA ASN A 27 6.55 -0.49 23.58
C ASN A 27 5.00 -0.30 23.55
N SER A 28 4.50 0.89 23.87
CA SER A 28 3.09 1.22 23.71
C SER A 28 2.75 1.57 22.26
N LYS A 29 1.59 1.10 21.80
CA LYS A 29 0.98 1.55 20.53
C LYS A 29 -0.21 2.45 20.89
N THR A 30 -0.25 3.65 20.36
CA THR A 30 -1.36 4.59 20.56
C THR A 30 -1.87 5.13 19.22
N ILE A 31 -3.19 5.26 19.09
CA ILE A 31 -3.79 6.00 17.97
C ILE A 31 -3.74 7.48 18.34
N GLU A 32 -3.06 8.29 17.51
CA GLU A 32 -2.96 9.75 17.70
C GLU A 32 -4.10 10.48 17.01
N GLU A 33 -4.60 9.93 15.90
CA GLU A 33 -5.62 10.55 15.07
C GLU A 33 -6.33 9.49 14.23
N THR A 34 -7.62 9.69 13.97
CA THR A 34 -8.43 8.89 13.04
C THR A 34 -9.08 9.82 12.02
N THR A 35 -8.92 9.49 10.74
CA THR A 35 -9.58 10.17 9.62
C THR A 35 -10.52 9.19 8.93
N THR A 36 -11.71 9.63 8.54
CA THR A 36 -12.71 8.77 7.88
C THR A 36 -13.17 9.38 6.57
N TYR A 37 -13.45 8.51 5.61
CA TYR A 37 -14.18 8.82 4.38
C TYR A 37 -15.31 7.80 4.23
N GLU A 38 -16.48 8.23 3.81
CA GLU A 38 -17.64 7.36 3.61
C GLU A 38 -18.47 7.83 2.42
N SER A 39 -18.83 6.89 1.56
CA SER A 39 -19.76 7.03 0.46
C SER A 39 -20.71 5.83 0.41
N ASP A 40 -21.56 5.77 -0.59
CA ASP A 40 -22.46 4.61 -0.79
C ASP A 40 -21.72 3.30 -1.09
N THR A 41 -20.51 3.40 -1.64
CA THR A 41 -19.76 2.23 -2.14
C THR A 41 -18.41 2.02 -1.46
N LEU A 42 -17.89 3.02 -0.75
CA LEU A 42 -16.56 2.97 -0.18
C LEU A 42 -16.53 3.58 1.22
N ARG A 43 -16.00 2.84 2.19
CA ARG A 43 -15.74 3.35 3.54
C ARG A 43 -14.27 3.15 3.88
N ILE A 44 -13.61 4.23 4.30
CA ILE A 44 -12.19 4.22 4.68
C ILE A 44 -12.05 4.82 6.06
N THR A 45 -11.30 4.13 6.92
CA THR A 45 -10.86 4.66 8.21
C THR A 45 -9.35 4.59 8.25
N ILE A 46 -8.68 5.72 8.46
CA ILE A 46 -7.23 5.80 8.56
C ILE A 46 -6.87 6.17 9.99
N ASP A 47 -6.23 5.26 10.69
CA ASP A 47 -5.66 5.49 12.02
C ASP A 47 -4.19 5.84 11.90
N ARG A 48 -3.80 6.99 12.46
CA ARG A 48 -2.40 7.34 12.65
C ARG A 48 -1.92 6.77 13.99
N TRP A 49 -1.02 5.81 13.91
CA TRP A 49 -0.43 5.17 15.06
C TRP A 49 0.94 5.77 15.39
N CYS A 50 1.20 5.90 16.67
CA CYS A 50 2.54 6.09 17.20
C CYS A 50 2.95 4.84 17.97
N TYR A 51 4.08 4.27 17.60
CA TYR A 51 4.68 3.13 18.29
C TYR A 51 6.00 3.57 18.93
N ALA A 52 6.00 3.64 20.26
CA ALA A 52 7.18 3.96 21.05
C ALA A 52 7.99 2.70 21.32
N PHE A 53 9.12 2.54 20.66
CA PHE A 53 10.04 1.43 20.88
C PHE A 53 11.40 1.96 21.33
N ASN A 54 11.82 1.67 22.57
CA ASN A 54 13.14 2.03 23.12
C ASN A 54 13.58 3.48 22.80
N ARG A 55 12.71 4.48 22.99
CA ARG A 55 12.91 5.89 22.67
C ARG A 55 12.99 6.23 21.18
N THR A 56 12.57 5.32 20.29
CA THR A 56 12.39 5.61 18.86
C THR A 56 10.92 5.49 18.53
N ASP A 57 10.29 6.61 18.23
CA ASP A 57 8.92 6.60 17.75
C ASP A 57 8.88 6.19 16.27
N CYS A 58 7.90 5.39 15.93
CA CYS A 58 7.53 5.12 14.55
C CYS A 58 6.09 5.55 14.36
N ARG A 59 5.86 6.48 13.43
CA ARG A 59 4.52 6.80 12.98
C ARG A 59 4.19 6.00 11.76
N PHE A 60 3.01 5.41 11.78
CA PHE A 60 2.47 4.69 10.63
C PHE A 60 0.96 4.87 10.57
N PHE A 61 0.45 4.72 9.37
CA PHE A 61 -0.95 4.91 9.05
C PHE A 61 -1.53 3.57 8.63
N VAL A 62 -2.65 3.19 9.22
CA VAL A 62 -3.39 1.98 8.89
C VAL A 62 -4.73 2.40 8.31
N ALA A 63 -4.90 2.22 7.03
CA ALA A 63 -6.17 2.45 6.35
C ALA A 63 -6.94 1.13 6.27
N ASN A 64 -8.09 1.06 6.94
CA ASN A 64 -9.09 0.03 6.74
C ASN A 64 -10.02 0.49 5.62
N VAL A 65 -10.10 -0.27 4.54
CA VAL A 65 -10.86 0.06 3.33
C VAL A 65 -11.92 -1.00 3.12
N TYR A 66 -13.19 -0.59 3.16
CA TYR A 66 -14.33 -1.46 2.90
C TYR A 66 -14.96 -1.07 1.58
N THR A 67 -15.00 -2.01 0.65
CA THR A 67 -15.57 -1.86 -0.69
C THR A 67 -16.91 -2.59 -0.79
N THR A 68 -17.75 -2.19 -1.75
CA THR A 68 -19.00 -2.91 -2.07
C THR A 68 -18.93 -3.61 -3.41
N ARG A 69 -17.86 -3.33 -4.19
CA ARG A 69 -17.64 -3.89 -5.53
C ARG A 69 -16.19 -4.36 -5.67
N PRO A 70 -15.95 -5.43 -6.43
CA PRO A 70 -14.60 -5.98 -6.62
C PRO A 70 -13.69 -5.09 -7.49
N ASP A 71 -14.27 -4.19 -8.29
CA ASP A 71 -13.57 -3.31 -9.24
C ASP A 71 -13.11 -1.98 -8.64
N GLN A 72 -13.12 -1.84 -7.30
CA GLN A 72 -12.73 -0.60 -6.63
C GLN A 72 -11.23 -0.51 -6.31
N LEU A 73 -10.50 -1.63 -6.30
CA LEU A 73 -9.04 -1.63 -6.21
C LEU A 73 -8.43 -1.62 -7.61
N LEU A 74 -7.86 -0.50 -7.99
CA LEU A 74 -7.33 -0.23 -9.33
C LEU A 74 -5.84 0.12 -9.28
N THR A 75 -5.22 0.16 -10.46
CA THR A 75 -3.83 0.61 -10.64
C THR A 75 -3.73 1.62 -11.77
N ALA A 76 -2.79 2.55 -11.66
CA ALA A 76 -2.47 3.50 -12.72
C ALA A 76 -0.96 3.70 -12.87
N PHE A 77 -0.51 3.81 -14.10
CA PHE A 77 0.88 4.09 -14.44
C PHE A 77 1.20 5.58 -14.37
N ALA A 78 2.44 5.90 -14.02
CA ALA A 78 3.01 7.21 -14.32
C ALA A 78 2.99 7.46 -15.85
N GLY A 79 2.54 8.66 -16.26
CA GLY A 79 2.44 9.03 -17.69
C GLY A 79 1.40 8.25 -18.47
N GLU A 80 0.39 7.66 -17.80
CA GLU A 80 -0.76 6.94 -18.38
C GLU A 80 -0.37 5.71 -19.24
N ALA A 81 0.87 5.27 -19.17
CA ALA A 81 1.34 4.15 -19.97
C ALA A 81 2.46 3.37 -19.28
N TYR A 82 2.48 2.06 -19.50
CA TYR A 82 3.62 1.25 -19.09
C TYR A 82 4.91 1.77 -19.69
N SER A 83 5.86 2.14 -18.84
CA SER A 83 7.18 2.56 -19.25
C SER A 83 8.17 2.42 -18.08
N THR A 84 9.36 1.92 -18.37
CA THR A 84 10.46 1.87 -17.37
C THR A 84 11.15 3.23 -17.17
N LYS A 85 10.70 4.27 -17.86
CA LYS A 85 11.27 5.62 -17.78
C LYS A 85 10.32 6.63 -17.15
N ASN A 86 9.01 6.35 -17.14
CA ASN A 86 8.03 7.26 -16.57
C ASN A 86 8.05 7.14 -15.04
N ALA A 87 7.98 8.28 -14.39
CA ALA A 87 7.81 8.38 -12.94
C ALA A 87 7.17 9.72 -12.59
N GLU A 88 6.15 9.70 -11.70
CA GLU A 88 5.41 10.87 -11.24
C GLU A 88 5.09 10.74 -9.75
N ALA A 89 4.70 11.84 -9.11
CA ALA A 89 4.28 11.80 -7.72
C ALA A 89 2.98 10.97 -7.56
N THR A 90 2.88 10.22 -6.47
CA THR A 90 1.65 9.45 -6.14
C THR A 90 0.41 10.33 -6.18
N SER A 91 0.50 11.56 -5.63
CA SER A 91 -0.60 12.53 -5.62
C SER A 91 -1.01 13.02 -7.01
N GLU A 92 -0.05 13.17 -7.93
CA GLU A 92 -0.32 13.61 -9.31
C GLU A 92 -1.06 12.52 -10.10
N ILE A 93 -0.61 11.25 -9.98
CA ILE A 93 -1.29 10.12 -10.61
C ILE A 93 -2.70 9.96 -9.99
N ALA A 94 -2.81 10.01 -8.66
CA ALA A 94 -4.09 9.89 -7.95
C ALA A 94 -5.12 10.93 -8.39
N ALA A 95 -4.69 12.18 -8.57
CA ALA A 95 -5.56 13.28 -8.99
C ALA A 95 -6.14 13.10 -10.41
N ARG A 96 -5.39 12.46 -11.32
CA ARG A 96 -5.88 12.18 -12.69
C ARG A 96 -6.92 11.06 -12.74
N HIS A 97 -6.94 10.20 -11.73
CA HIS A 97 -7.83 9.04 -11.65
C HIS A 97 -8.96 9.22 -10.64
N ASP A 98 -9.19 10.45 -10.15
CA ASP A 98 -10.21 10.75 -9.13
C ASP A 98 -10.14 9.78 -7.94
N ALA A 99 -8.91 9.39 -7.56
CA ALA A 99 -8.68 8.41 -6.51
C ALA A 99 -9.12 8.95 -5.14
N VAL A 100 -9.94 8.19 -4.43
CA VAL A 100 -10.32 8.51 -3.06
C VAL A 100 -9.16 8.21 -2.11
N LEU A 101 -8.59 7.00 -2.17
CA LEU A 101 -7.36 6.61 -1.47
C LEU A 101 -6.37 6.10 -2.49
N ALA A 102 -5.15 6.61 -2.45
CA ALA A 102 -4.06 6.11 -3.29
C ALA A 102 -2.78 5.92 -2.48
N PHE A 103 -1.94 5.01 -2.93
CA PHE A 103 -0.61 4.77 -2.38
C PHE A 103 0.33 4.25 -3.47
N ASN A 104 1.63 4.43 -3.26
CA ASN A 104 2.64 3.99 -4.23
C ASN A 104 2.58 2.48 -4.45
N GLY A 105 2.85 2.08 -5.68
CA GLY A 105 2.84 0.69 -6.10
C GLY A 105 4.21 0.02 -6.09
N ASP A 106 4.45 -0.72 -7.15
CA ASP A 106 5.66 -1.47 -7.40
C ASP A 106 6.80 -0.58 -7.89
N TYR A 107 8.04 -0.99 -7.66
CA TYR A 107 9.23 -0.37 -8.27
C TYR A 107 9.66 -1.17 -9.51
N TYR A 108 8.74 -1.39 -10.45
CA TYR A 108 8.96 -2.26 -11.61
C TYR A 108 9.94 -1.66 -12.64
N ASN A 109 10.20 -0.37 -12.63
CA ASN A 109 11.18 0.28 -13.48
C ASN A 109 12.61 0.10 -12.97
N TYR A 110 12.80 -0.37 -11.73
CA TYR A 110 14.10 -0.74 -11.22
C TYR A 110 14.50 -2.11 -11.76
N LYS A 111 15.55 -2.13 -12.62
CA LYS A 111 15.99 -3.34 -13.33
C LYS A 111 14.89 -3.95 -14.21
N ASP A 112 14.57 -3.27 -15.30
CA ASP A 112 13.55 -3.59 -16.32
C ASP A 112 13.63 -5.01 -16.96
N LYS A 113 14.49 -5.87 -16.42
CA LYS A 113 14.80 -7.20 -16.97
C LYS A 113 14.07 -8.34 -16.27
N TYR A 114 13.44 -8.11 -15.14
CA TYR A 114 12.88 -9.16 -14.30
C TYR A 114 11.42 -8.91 -13.97
N GLY A 115 10.70 -10.00 -13.70
CA GLY A 115 9.42 -10.00 -13.06
C GLY A 115 8.21 -10.00 -13.99
N LEU A 116 7.08 -10.23 -13.36
CA LEU A 116 5.76 -10.26 -13.97
C LEU A 116 5.05 -8.92 -13.75
N ILE A 117 4.53 -8.33 -14.82
CA ILE A 117 3.69 -7.13 -14.75
C ILE A 117 2.40 -7.39 -15.50
N ILE A 118 1.32 -7.54 -14.73
CA ILE A 118 -0.05 -7.49 -15.21
C ILE A 118 -0.70 -6.25 -14.56
N ARG A 119 -1.33 -5.39 -15.35
CA ARG A 119 -2.11 -4.26 -14.88
C ARG A 119 -3.41 -4.20 -15.67
N ASN A 120 -4.53 -4.16 -14.95
CA ASN A 120 -5.87 -4.10 -15.54
C ASN A 120 -6.12 -5.20 -16.59
N GLY A 121 -5.65 -6.44 -16.31
CA GLY A 121 -5.79 -7.59 -17.19
C GLY A 121 -4.88 -7.61 -18.41
N VAL A 122 -3.94 -6.68 -18.54
CA VAL A 122 -2.98 -6.62 -19.65
C VAL A 122 -1.59 -7.07 -19.17
N LEU A 123 -0.99 -8.00 -19.91
CA LEU A 123 0.37 -8.48 -19.68
C LEU A 123 1.39 -7.53 -20.32
N TYR A 124 2.19 -6.86 -19.51
CA TYR A 124 3.25 -5.95 -19.97
C TYR A 124 4.65 -6.57 -19.91
N ARG A 125 4.87 -7.47 -18.97
CA ARG A 125 6.16 -8.16 -18.81
C ARG A 125 5.96 -9.53 -18.16
N ASP A 126 6.67 -10.52 -18.68
CA ASP A 126 6.76 -11.87 -18.12
C ASP A 126 8.21 -12.34 -18.20
N LYS A 127 8.96 -12.14 -17.15
CA LYS A 127 10.38 -12.44 -17.03
C LYS A 127 10.67 -13.20 -15.74
N PRO A 128 11.70 -14.05 -15.73
CA PRO A 128 12.12 -14.73 -14.51
C PRO A 128 12.39 -13.77 -13.36
N SER A 129 12.07 -14.19 -12.15
CA SER A 129 12.37 -13.47 -10.92
C SER A 129 12.45 -14.41 -9.72
N THR A 130 13.16 -13.97 -8.68
CA THR A 130 13.34 -14.68 -7.42
C THR A 130 12.57 -14.01 -6.27
N ARG A 131 11.52 -13.27 -6.58
CA ARG A 131 10.70 -12.56 -5.60
C ARG A 131 9.34 -13.23 -5.46
N ASP A 132 8.74 -13.04 -4.30
CA ASP A 132 7.34 -13.39 -4.09
C ASP A 132 6.45 -12.55 -4.99
N LEU A 133 5.30 -13.08 -5.33
CA LEU A 133 4.33 -12.46 -6.22
C LEU A 133 3.00 -12.28 -5.51
N LEU A 134 2.45 -11.08 -5.57
CA LEU A 134 1.06 -10.81 -5.25
C LEU A 134 0.26 -10.77 -6.54
N LEU A 135 -0.88 -11.46 -6.55
CA LEU A 135 -1.86 -11.48 -7.63
C LEU A 135 -3.21 -10.96 -7.11
N VAL A 136 -3.92 -10.21 -7.94
CA VAL A 136 -5.31 -9.80 -7.66
C VAL A 136 -6.17 -10.23 -8.83
N ASP A 137 -7.25 -10.95 -8.56
CA ASP A 137 -8.19 -11.40 -9.59
C ASP A 137 -9.26 -10.34 -9.88
N GLN A 138 -10.07 -10.60 -10.90
CA GLN A 138 -11.18 -9.74 -11.34
C GLN A 138 -12.28 -9.54 -10.28
N ASN A 139 -12.29 -10.36 -9.22
CA ASN A 139 -13.19 -10.23 -8.09
C ASN A 139 -12.55 -9.47 -6.92
N GLY A 140 -11.37 -8.88 -7.11
CA GLY A 140 -10.63 -8.17 -6.07
C GLY A 140 -9.94 -9.07 -5.04
N ARG A 141 -9.96 -10.39 -5.23
CA ARG A 141 -9.33 -11.33 -4.30
C ARG A 141 -7.82 -11.37 -4.50
N MET A 142 -7.11 -11.20 -3.39
CA MET A 142 -5.65 -11.31 -3.36
C MET A 142 -5.21 -12.76 -3.16
N SER A 143 -4.15 -13.15 -3.86
CA SER A 143 -3.44 -14.42 -3.68
C SER A 143 -1.93 -14.23 -3.79
N GLY A 144 -1.16 -15.08 -3.14
CA GLY A 144 0.29 -14.98 -3.08
C GLY A 144 0.98 -16.21 -3.68
N VAL A 145 2.13 -15.98 -4.34
CA VAL A 145 3.01 -17.06 -4.79
C VAL A 145 4.40 -16.81 -4.21
N LEU A 146 4.87 -17.71 -3.36
CA LEU A 146 6.23 -17.62 -2.82
C LEU A 146 7.27 -17.78 -3.93
N ALA A 147 8.40 -17.14 -3.79
CA ALA A 147 9.49 -17.20 -4.76
C ALA A 147 9.93 -18.63 -5.08
N ALA A 148 9.89 -19.52 -4.10
CA ALA A 148 10.24 -20.93 -4.26
C ALA A 148 9.25 -21.73 -5.11
N ASP A 149 7.99 -21.29 -5.18
CA ASP A 149 6.89 -21.97 -5.88
C ASP A 149 6.60 -21.36 -7.27
N ARG A 150 7.35 -20.33 -7.64
CA ARG A 150 7.14 -19.65 -8.92
C ARG A 150 7.54 -20.51 -10.11
N GLN A 151 6.72 -20.43 -11.14
CA GLN A 151 7.01 -20.96 -12.47
C GLN A 151 7.20 -19.79 -13.45
N GLU A 152 8.13 -19.95 -14.38
CA GLU A 152 8.39 -18.96 -15.44
C GLU A 152 7.36 -19.04 -16.56
N GLY A 153 7.11 -17.93 -17.24
CA GLY A 153 6.23 -17.88 -18.40
C GLY A 153 4.74 -18.06 -18.09
N MET A 154 4.34 -17.84 -16.85
CA MET A 154 2.95 -18.03 -16.39
C MET A 154 2.03 -16.81 -16.63
N GLY A 155 2.56 -15.70 -17.18
CA GLY A 155 1.80 -14.45 -17.28
C GLY A 155 0.47 -14.59 -18.01
N GLN A 156 0.46 -15.28 -19.17
CA GLN A 156 -0.79 -15.52 -19.91
C GLN A 156 -1.74 -16.45 -19.14
N SER A 157 -1.22 -17.51 -18.50
CA SER A 157 -2.04 -18.43 -17.72
C SER A 157 -2.71 -17.73 -16.53
N TYR A 158 -2.05 -16.76 -15.89
CA TYR A 158 -2.65 -15.94 -14.85
C TYR A 158 -3.79 -15.07 -15.40
N ILE A 159 -3.61 -14.44 -16.56
CA ILE A 159 -4.69 -13.67 -17.21
C ILE A 159 -5.87 -14.58 -17.56
N ASP A 160 -5.62 -15.77 -18.13
CA ASP A 160 -6.66 -16.74 -18.48
C ASP A 160 -7.41 -17.25 -17.24
N ALA A 161 -6.75 -17.24 -16.06
CA ALA A 161 -7.35 -17.54 -14.76
C ALA A 161 -8.08 -16.33 -14.11
N GLY A 162 -8.15 -15.19 -14.79
CA GLY A 162 -8.86 -14.01 -14.33
C GLY A 162 -8.03 -13.04 -13.47
N ILE A 163 -6.71 -13.19 -13.44
CA ILE A 163 -5.83 -12.23 -12.74
C ILE A 163 -5.77 -10.92 -13.52
N VAL A 164 -6.03 -9.82 -12.83
CA VAL A 164 -6.02 -8.47 -13.40
C VAL A 164 -4.84 -7.62 -12.93
N GLN A 165 -4.24 -7.93 -11.77
CA GLN A 165 -3.07 -7.20 -11.25
C GLN A 165 -2.02 -8.19 -10.76
N SER A 166 -0.73 -7.83 -10.89
CA SER A 166 0.39 -8.55 -10.28
C SER A 166 1.42 -7.58 -9.70
N PHE A 167 1.96 -7.85 -8.53
CA PHE A 167 2.99 -7.03 -7.90
C PHE A 167 4.16 -7.89 -7.48
N GLU A 168 5.37 -7.38 -7.66
CA GLU A 168 6.58 -8.17 -7.49
C GLU A 168 7.69 -7.46 -6.71
N PHE A 169 7.36 -6.42 -5.96
CA PHE A 169 8.31 -5.82 -5.04
C PHE A 169 8.61 -6.78 -3.89
N GLY A 170 7.61 -7.16 -3.11
CA GLY A 170 7.64 -8.17 -2.04
C GLY A 170 8.41 -7.74 -0.78
N PRO A 171 8.57 -8.67 0.17
CA PRO A 171 8.05 -10.04 0.17
C PRO A 171 6.55 -10.12 0.50
N LEU A 172 5.98 -11.33 0.37
CA LEU A 172 4.77 -11.70 1.09
C LEU A 172 5.04 -11.59 2.59
N LEU A 173 4.13 -10.96 3.32
CA LEU A 173 4.24 -10.76 4.76
C LEU A 173 3.36 -11.75 5.54
N VAL A 174 2.16 -11.97 5.03
CA VAL A 174 1.18 -12.92 5.56
C VAL A 174 0.65 -13.73 4.40
N LEU A 175 0.51 -15.02 4.58
CA LEU A 175 -0.12 -15.94 3.64
C LEU A 175 -0.95 -16.95 4.44
N ASP A 176 -2.20 -17.17 4.03
CA ASP A 176 -3.17 -18.06 4.70
C ASP A 176 -3.37 -17.73 6.20
N GLY A 177 -3.25 -16.44 6.57
CA GLY A 177 -3.40 -15.99 7.96
C GLY A 177 -2.18 -16.23 8.84
N GLU A 178 -1.06 -16.65 8.28
CA GLU A 178 0.18 -16.93 9.01
C GLU A 178 1.34 -16.06 8.52
N LYS A 179 2.33 -15.81 9.38
CA LYS A 179 3.56 -15.11 8.98
C LYS A 179 4.35 -15.93 7.98
N THR A 180 4.77 -15.29 6.90
CA THR A 180 5.75 -15.90 5.99
C THR A 180 7.16 -15.83 6.57
N GLU A 181 8.05 -16.68 6.10
CA GLU A 181 9.48 -16.55 6.36
C GLU A 181 10.04 -15.35 5.58
N LEU A 182 10.62 -14.40 6.32
CA LEU A 182 11.20 -13.21 5.71
C LEU A 182 12.65 -13.44 5.29
N PRO A 183 13.05 -13.06 4.07
CA PRO A 183 14.42 -13.22 3.64
C PRO A 183 15.35 -12.30 4.46
N ALA A 184 16.47 -12.83 4.93
CA ALA A 184 17.46 -12.08 5.70
C ALA A 184 18.07 -10.88 4.93
N LYS A 185 17.98 -10.92 3.61
CA LYS A 185 18.37 -9.83 2.72
C LYS A 185 17.29 -9.63 1.66
N TYR A 186 16.57 -8.53 1.74
CA TYR A 186 15.61 -8.16 0.72
C TYR A 186 15.95 -6.79 0.14
N ILE A 187 16.11 -6.70 -1.18
CA ILE A 187 16.44 -5.51 -1.96
C ILE A 187 17.53 -4.63 -1.32
N ILE A 188 18.66 -4.65 -1.87
CA ILE A 188 19.87 -3.83 -1.77
C ILE A 188 20.38 -3.51 -0.34
N TYR A 189 19.56 -3.12 0.65
CA TYR A 189 20.03 -2.66 1.97
C TYR A 189 19.11 -2.98 3.15
N THR A 190 17.97 -3.64 2.93
CA THR A 190 16.99 -3.83 4.00
C THR A 190 16.82 -5.30 4.30
N GLY A 191 17.35 -5.73 5.45
CA GLY A 191 16.96 -7.00 6.06
C GLY A 191 15.57 -6.88 6.71
N ASP A 192 15.05 -8.00 7.13
CA ASP A 192 13.77 -8.11 7.85
C ASP A 192 13.68 -7.23 9.09
N THR A 193 14.82 -6.95 9.74
CA THR A 193 14.95 -6.17 10.97
C THR A 193 15.29 -4.69 10.75
N VAL A 194 15.53 -4.25 9.52
CA VAL A 194 15.90 -2.87 9.23
C VAL A 194 14.64 -1.99 9.17
N ARG A 195 14.68 -0.90 9.93
CA ARG A 195 13.60 0.11 9.95
C ARG A 195 13.70 1.04 8.76
N GLU A 196 12.61 1.13 8.00
CA GLU A 196 12.50 1.96 6.81
C GLU A 196 11.08 2.51 6.67
N PRO A 197 10.86 3.61 5.92
CA PRO A 197 9.54 3.92 5.41
C PRO A 197 9.03 2.75 4.59
N ARG A 198 7.78 2.36 4.79
CA ARG A 198 7.18 1.17 4.18
C ARG A 198 5.82 1.47 3.62
N THR A 199 5.45 0.75 2.57
CA THR A 199 4.09 0.66 2.06
C THR A 199 3.74 -0.80 1.88
N ALA A 200 2.56 -1.20 2.31
CA ALA A 200 2.07 -2.56 2.15
C ALA A 200 0.56 -2.59 2.07
N ILE A 201 0.03 -3.65 1.46
CA ILE A 201 -1.40 -3.92 1.36
C ILE A 201 -1.69 -5.34 1.87
N GLY A 202 -2.81 -5.52 2.54
CA GLY A 202 -3.34 -6.81 2.95
C GLY A 202 -4.84 -6.90 2.71
N GLN A 203 -5.39 -8.10 2.80
CA GLN A 203 -6.81 -8.38 2.66
C GLN A 203 -7.28 -9.26 3.82
N VAL A 204 -8.37 -8.84 4.46
CA VAL A 204 -9.04 -9.57 5.56
C VAL A 204 -10.12 -10.49 5.00
N ASP A 205 -10.94 -9.98 4.09
CA ASP A 205 -11.97 -10.71 3.34
C ASP A 205 -12.19 -10.06 1.98
N GLU A 206 -13.16 -10.53 1.21
CA GLU A 206 -13.41 -10.09 -0.17
C GLU A 206 -13.61 -8.58 -0.32
N ASN A 207 -14.10 -7.91 0.73
CA ASN A 207 -14.49 -6.50 0.70
C ASN A 207 -13.71 -5.64 1.71
N HIS A 208 -12.74 -6.21 2.43
CA HIS A 208 -11.97 -5.49 3.43
C HIS A 208 -10.47 -5.60 3.17
N PHE A 209 -9.90 -4.46 2.80
CA PHE A 209 -8.46 -4.28 2.60
C PHE A 209 -7.85 -3.46 3.74
N VAL A 210 -6.59 -3.73 4.02
CA VAL A 210 -5.78 -2.97 4.97
C VAL A 210 -4.55 -2.44 4.24
N VAL A 211 -4.34 -1.12 4.28
CA VAL A 211 -3.15 -0.50 3.71
C VAL A 211 -2.33 0.13 4.82
N ILE A 212 -1.04 -0.16 4.85
CA ILE A 212 -0.11 0.41 5.83
C ILE A 212 0.92 1.25 5.11
N VAL A 213 1.08 2.51 5.56
CA VAL A 213 2.21 3.36 5.18
C VAL A 213 2.91 3.84 6.45
N ALA A 214 4.21 3.58 6.55
CA ALA A 214 5.03 4.01 7.68
C ALA A 214 5.97 5.14 7.27
N ASP A 215 6.00 6.20 8.07
CA ASP A 215 7.00 7.27 7.99
C ASP A 215 8.40 6.74 8.35
N GLY A 216 9.45 7.46 7.95
CA GLY A 216 10.81 7.11 8.36
C GLY A 216 11.89 7.98 7.72
N ARG A 217 13.16 7.66 8.00
CA ARG A 217 14.35 8.36 7.48
C ARG A 217 14.39 9.85 7.80
N ARG A 218 13.85 10.26 8.95
CA ARG A 218 13.88 11.66 9.38
C ARG A 218 14.94 11.89 10.45
N ASP A 219 15.51 13.09 10.45
CA ASP A 219 16.43 13.52 11.49
C ASP A 219 15.69 13.68 12.80
N GLY A 220 16.27 13.13 13.86
CA GLY A 220 15.70 13.15 15.22
C GLY A 220 15.27 11.78 15.73
N TRP A 221 14.60 11.77 16.89
CA TRP A 221 14.22 10.56 17.62
C TRP A 221 12.89 9.94 17.14
N SER A 222 12.09 10.70 16.41
CA SER A 222 10.80 10.31 15.89
C SER A 222 10.92 9.87 14.42
N ASP A 223 10.21 8.85 14.00
CA ASP A 223 10.07 8.41 12.62
C ASP A 223 11.27 7.63 12.06
N LYS A 224 11.62 6.53 12.73
CA LYS A 224 12.65 5.58 12.22
C LYS A 224 12.13 4.64 11.14
N GLY A 225 10.83 4.52 10.97
CA GLY A 225 10.20 3.55 10.08
C GLY A 225 9.86 2.23 10.76
N MET A 226 9.38 1.27 9.98
CA MET A 226 8.98 -0.06 10.43
C MET A 226 9.89 -1.15 9.88
N THR A 227 10.06 -2.21 10.65
CA THR A 227 10.61 -3.48 10.15
C THR A 227 9.53 -4.28 9.44
N LEU A 228 9.91 -5.24 8.59
CA LEU A 228 8.93 -6.14 7.95
C LEU A 228 8.24 -7.04 8.99
N GLN A 229 8.93 -7.44 10.05
CA GLN A 229 8.35 -8.23 11.15
C GLN A 229 7.26 -7.47 11.90
N GLU A 230 7.46 -6.18 12.14
CA GLU A 230 6.43 -5.32 12.75
C GLU A 230 5.21 -5.17 11.85
N MET A 231 5.43 -5.02 10.54
CA MET A 231 4.33 -4.96 9.56
C MET A 231 3.55 -6.28 9.52
N GLN A 232 4.23 -7.43 9.53
CA GLN A 232 3.56 -8.74 9.63
C GLN A 232 2.61 -8.77 10.83
N GLN A 233 3.09 -8.30 11.99
CA GLN A 233 2.28 -8.31 13.20
C GLN A 233 1.07 -7.39 13.10
N VAL A 234 1.21 -6.19 12.51
CA VAL A 234 0.07 -5.28 12.33
C VAL A 234 -0.98 -5.87 11.40
N PHE A 235 -0.59 -6.54 10.31
CA PHE A 235 -1.55 -7.21 9.41
C PHE A 235 -2.25 -8.39 10.06
N LEU A 236 -1.54 -9.18 10.86
CA LEU A 236 -2.17 -10.27 11.62
C LEU A 236 -3.12 -9.76 12.68
N ASP A 237 -2.73 -8.70 13.43
CA ASP A 237 -3.60 -8.05 14.42
C ASP A 237 -4.88 -7.49 13.76
N ALA A 238 -4.79 -7.07 12.49
CA ALA A 238 -5.93 -6.63 11.69
C ALA A 238 -6.77 -7.79 11.10
N GLY A 239 -6.33 -9.04 11.25
CA GLY A 239 -7.03 -10.23 10.75
C GLY A 239 -6.80 -10.53 9.27
N CYS A 240 -5.76 -9.98 8.65
CA CYS A 240 -5.45 -10.25 7.24
C CYS A 240 -5.07 -11.71 7.02
N HIS A 241 -5.68 -12.35 6.02
CA HIS A 241 -5.28 -13.68 5.56
C HIS A 241 -4.11 -13.62 4.56
N ILE A 242 -3.93 -12.47 3.90
CA ILE A 242 -2.80 -12.18 3.01
C ILE A 242 -2.32 -10.75 3.21
N ALA A 243 -0.99 -10.54 3.15
CA ALA A 243 -0.39 -9.21 3.13
C ALA A 243 0.91 -9.20 2.34
N TYR A 244 1.18 -8.09 1.68
CA TYR A 244 2.29 -7.93 0.73
C TYR A 244 2.97 -6.58 0.86
N ASN A 245 4.30 -6.57 0.91
CA ASN A 245 5.10 -5.37 0.95
C ASN A 245 5.32 -4.80 -0.45
N LEU A 246 5.08 -3.51 -0.60
CA LEU A 246 5.31 -2.74 -1.83
C LEU A 246 6.59 -1.89 -1.72
N ASP A 247 6.89 -1.05 -2.73
CA ASP A 247 8.03 -0.15 -2.66
C ASP A 247 7.90 0.80 -1.47
N GLY A 248 9.02 1.06 -0.84
CA GLY A 248 9.12 1.85 0.37
C GLY A 248 10.17 2.95 0.28
N GLY A 249 10.77 3.27 1.41
CA GLY A 249 11.78 4.32 1.48
C GLY A 249 11.22 5.66 1.03
N GLY A 250 11.86 6.29 0.05
CA GLY A 250 11.40 7.57 -0.50
C GLY A 250 10.06 7.54 -1.20
N SER A 251 9.60 6.35 -1.65
CA SER A 251 8.32 6.18 -2.34
C SER A 251 7.13 6.12 -1.40
N ALA A 252 7.32 5.74 -0.12
CA ALA A 252 6.22 5.53 0.82
C ALA A 252 5.32 6.76 0.92
N THR A 253 4.16 6.68 0.29
CA THR A 253 3.19 7.78 0.16
C THR A 253 1.77 7.25 0.20
N MET A 254 0.91 7.89 0.99
CA MET A 254 -0.53 7.68 1.03
C MET A 254 -1.24 9.01 0.80
N VAL A 255 -2.25 9.01 -0.04
CA VAL A 255 -3.06 10.17 -0.43
C VAL A 255 -4.53 9.86 -0.17
N LEU A 256 -5.25 10.73 0.52
CA LEU A 256 -6.70 10.64 0.71
C LEU A 256 -7.36 11.93 0.20
N GLY A 257 -8.29 11.80 -0.75
CA GLY A 257 -9.01 12.94 -1.30
C GLY A 257 -8.09 14.04 -1.88
N GLY A 258 -6.96 13.64 -2.48
CA GLY A 258 -5.96 14.55 -3.04
C GLY A 258 -4.96 15.13 -2.03
N ALA A 259 -5.11 14.85 -0.73
CA ALA A 259 -4.18 15.32 0.30
C ALA A 259 -3.23 14.22 0.76
N LEU A 260 -1.97 14.57 1.01
CA LEU A 260 -1.00 13.65 1.62
C LEU A 260 -1.41 13.30 3.05
N VAL A 261 -1.49 12.01 3.34
CA VAL A 261 -1.81 11.48 4.68
C VAL A 261 -0.54 11.38 5.52
N ASN A 262 0.50 10.79 4.95
CA ASN A 262 1.77 10.56 5.65
C ASN A 262 2.80 11.64 5.32
N LYS A 263 3.88 11.68 6.08
CA LYS A 263 5.04 12.53 5.80
C LYS A 263 6.06 11.76 4.98
N THR A 264 6.30 12.21 3.75
CA THR A 264 7.34 11.65 2.90
C THR A 264 8.73 11.78 3.53
N SER A 265 9.63 10.85 3.24
CA SER A 265 10.98 10.84 3.82
C SER A 265 11.89 11.96 3.30
N GLY A 266 11.53 12.57 2.18
CA GLY A 266 12.19 13.73 1.59
C GLY A 266 11.41 15.03 1.82
N SER A 267 11.90 16.13 1.25
CA SER A 267 11.21 17.44 1.25
C SER A 267 9.96 17.46 0.34
N ARG A 268 9.83 16.47 -0.53
CA ARG A 268 8.71 16.27 -1.45
C ARG A 268 8.51 14.78 -1.71
N GLU A 269 7.38 14.42 -2.32
CA GLU A 269 7.15 13.07 -2.83
C GLU A 269 8.26 12.66 -3.80
N ARG A 270 8.66 11.40 -3.72
CA ARG A 270 9.48 10.77 -4.75
C ARG A 270 8.57 10.31 -5.88
N ASN A 271 8.97 10.55 -7.11
CA ASN A 271 8.28 10.03 -8.27
C ASN A 271 8.35 8.49 -8.29
N VAL A 272 7.20 7.86 -8.56
CA VAL A 272 6.98 6.41 -8.59
C VAL A 272 6.53 5.95 -9.97
N SER A 273 6.62 4.64 -10.24
CA SER A 273 6.27 4.07 -11.54
C SER A 273 4.77 3.89 -11.73
N ASP A 274 4.08 3.58 -10.65
CA ASP A 274 2.65 3.30 -10.60
C ASP A 274 2.09 3.49 -9.19
N ILE A 275 0.78 3.50 -9.11
CA ILE A 275 0.02 3.53 -7.86
C ILE A 275 -1.00 2.39 -7.81
N LEU A 276 -1.41 2.02 -6.58
CA LEU A 276 -2.69 1.39 -6.32
C LEU A 276 -3.64 2.45 -5.75
N TYR A 277 -4.91 2.33 -6.10
CA TYR A 277 -5.91 3.27 -5.59
C TYR A 277 -7.29 2.65 -5.49
N PHE A 278 -8.10 3.26 -4.63
CA PHE A 278 -9.53 2.98 -4.49
C PHE A 278 -10.34 4.17 -4.98
N THR A 279 -11.46 3.89 -5.64
CA THR A 279 -12.43 4.88 -6.13
C THR A 279 -13.84 4.45 -5.80
N ASP A 280 -14.78 5.39 -5.84
CA ASP A 280 -16.21 5.14 -5.70
C ASP A 280 -16.81 4.41 -6.90
#